data_4cfdaa17e8538d180a351095379f8ddf
#
_entry.id   4cfdaa17e8538d180a351095379f8ddf
#
_cell.length_a   1.000
_cell.length_b   1.000
_cell.length_c   1.000
_cell.angle_alpha   90.00
_cell.angle_beta   90.00
_cell.angle_gamma   90.00
#
_symmetry.space_group_name_H-M   'P 1'
#
loop_
_entity.id
_entity.type
_entity.pdbx_description
1 polymer ?
#
loop_
_entity_poly.entity_id
_entity_poly.type
_entity_poly.pdbx_seq_one_letter_code
_entity_poly.pdbx_strand_id
1 'polypeptide(L)'
;MRLSHQSFKRTFLAVLTAAAAGIIGWAQATDPTLKTGTDRNIFKHLEGGVNLGTTGIGINVATNVTDYVRVRAGVDFTPHISVPMSFSLQSYTDGGGVNANNFDKLQNYMRRLTGIEVDDRVELDGKPTMTNFKLLFDVYPLADKRWRVTAGFYWGSRKVAKARNTMEEMPSLLAVNIYNNFYDYIMSDDAIDKPIFGGTYLDPFMVDDLRADLEEEGYMGIHVGDYKDGKPYMMQPDKDGMVKVNAFVNSFKPYVGLGYTGDLGKQKRWKLDVDCGMMMWGGTPSLITHDGTNLSKDVVNIKGKPGDYVDLMKSFKVYPVVSVSISYKFF
;
A
#
# COMPACT_ATOMS: atom_id res chain seq x y z
N MET A 1 13.27 4.39 -21.91
CA MET A 1 13.03 3.18 -22.74
C MET A 1 11.73 2.52 -22.24
N ARG A 2 10.59 2.80 -22.88
CA ARG A 2 9.28 2.27 -22.51
C ARG A 2 9.13 0.87 -23.13
N LEU A 3 9.37 -0.18 -22.34
CA LEU A 3 8.92 -1.52 -22.72
C LEU A 3 7.39 -1.51 -22.70
N SER A 4 6.76 -1.74 -23.84
CA SER A 4 5.32 -1.73 -23.95
C SER A 4 4.73 -2.86 -23.09
N HIS A 5 3.57 -2.61 -22.48
CA HIS A 5 2.85 -3.56 -21.64
C HIS A 5 2.56 -4.89 -22.38
N GLN A 6 2.51 -4.86 -23.70
CA GLN A 6 2.37 -6.06 -24.55
C GLN A 6 3.66 -6.88 -24.65
N SER A 7 4.84 -6.24 -24.65
CA SER A 7 6.14 -6.92 -24.70
C SER A 7 6.37 -7.72 -23.40
N PHE A 8 6.03 -7.13 -22.24
CA PHE A 8 6.17 -7.80 -20.95
C PHE A 8 5.25 -9.04 -20.86
N LYS A 9 3.98 -8.94 -21.31
CA LYS A 9 3.05 -10.08 -21.33
C LYS A 9 3.55 -11.22 -22.23
N ARG A 10 4.10 -10.89 -23.40
CA ARG A 10 4.65 -11.89 -24.34
C ARG A 10 5.89 -12.57 -23.80
N THR A 11 6.80 -11.79 -23.21
CA THR A 11 8.04 -12.35 -22.60
C THR A 11 7.70 -13.21 -21.39
N PHE A 12 6.75 -12.80 -20.55
CA PHE A 12 6.31 -13.56 -19.38
C PHE A 12 5.61 -14.87 -19.78
N LEU A 13 4.73 -14.81 -20.79
CA LEU A 13 4.07 -16.02 -21.32
C LEU A 13 5.09 -16.97 -21.95
N ALA A 14 6.08 -16.44 -22.66
CA ALA A 14 7.15 -17.24 -23.26
C ALA A 14 8.06 -17.90 -22.20
N VAL A 15 8.36 -17.21 -21.09
CA VAL A 15 9.11 -17.78 -19.96
C VAL A 15 8.29 -18.85 -19.24
N LEU A 16 6.98 -18.63 -19.06
CA LEU A 16 6.08 -19.61 -18.44
C LEU A 16 5.93 -20.87 -19.31
N THR A 17 5.77 -20.70 -20.63
CA THR A 17 5.72 -21.81 -21.58
C THR A 17 7.06 -22.52 -21.73
N ALA A 18 8.19 -21.81 -21.73
CA ALA A 18 9.51 -22.40 -21.77
C ALA A 18 9.84 -23.16 -20.47
N ALA A 19 9.46 -22.63 -19.30
CA ALA A 19 9.57 -23.31 -18.01
C ALA A 19 8.70 -24.57 -17.98
N ALA A 20 7.45 -24.48 -18.43
CA ALA A 20 6.55 -25.64 -18.52
C ALA A 20 7.07 -26.69 -19.52
N ALA A 21 7.56 -26.29 -20.70
CA ALA A 21 8.13 -27.18 -21.70
C ALA A 21 9.46 -27.80 -21.21
N GLY A 22 10.31 -27.03 -20.52
CA GLY A 22 11.53 -27.53 -19.91
C GLY A 22 11.26 -28.57 -18.81
N ILE A 23 10.25 -28.35 -17.98
CA ILE A 23 9.82 -29.29 -16.93
C ILE A 23 9.25 -30.58 -17.54
N ILE A 24 8.44 -30.45 -18.60
CA ILE A 24 7.89 -31.63 -19.32
C ILE A 24 9.00 -32.40 -20.02
N GLY A 25 9.94 -31.71 -20.66
CA GLY A 25 11.10 -32.35 -21.33
C GLY A 25 12.04 -33.07 -20.35
N TRP A 26 12.25 -32.52 -19.15
CA TRP A 26 13.08 -33.11 -18.12
C TRP A 26 12.41 -34.33 -17.47
N ALA A 27 11.10 -34.26 -17.24
CA ALA A 27 10.33 -35.41 -16.74
C ALA A 27 10.30 -36.59 -17.73
N GLN A 28 10.36 -36.32 -19.04
CA GLN A 28 10.45 -37.36 -20.06
C GLN A 28 11.85 -37.98 -20.21
N ALA A 29 12.90 -37.21 -19.90
CA ALA A 29 14.28 -37.69 -20.01
C ALA A 29 14.71 -38.58 -18.85
N THR A 30 14.00 -38.62 -17.74
CA THR A 30 14.39 -39.33 -16.52
C THR A 30 13.66 -40.65 -16.28
N ASP A 31 12.61 -40.97 -17.07
CA ASP A 31 11.90 -42.26 -16.90
C ASP A 31 11.45 -42.86 -18.24
N PRO A 32 12.18 -43.84 -18.77
CA PRO A 32 11.80 -44.54 -20.00
C PRO A 32 10.60 -45.49 -19.84
N THR A 33 10.01 -45.61 -18.65
CA THR A 33 8.86 -46.48 -18.37
C THR A 33 7.53 -45.78 -18.25
N LEU A 34 7.40 -44.55 -18.74
CA LEU A 34 6.12 -43.86 -18.76
C LEU A 34 5.12 -44.59 -19.65
N LYS A 35 4.42 -45.55 -19.06
CA LYS A 35 3.27 -46.22 -19.69
C LYS A 35 2.22 -45.18 -20.00
N THR A 36 1.95 -44.98 -21.29
CA THR A 36 0.80 -44.26 -21.84
C THR A 36 -0.48 -45.01 -21.46
N GLY A 37 -0.92 -44.85 -20.22
CA GLY A 37 -2.16 -45.43 -19.70
C GLY A 37 -3.08 -44.35 -19.22
N THR A 38 -4.28 -44.36 -19.73
CA THR A 38 -5.41 -43.42 -19.62
C THR A 38 -6.01 -43.27 -18.20
N ASP A 39 -5.26 -43.58 -17.14
CA ASP A 39 -5.68 -43.39 -15.73
C ASP A 39 -4.91 -42.25 -15.06
N ARG A 40 -5.05 -41.05 -15.61
CA ARG A 40 -4.64 -39.83 -14.89
C ARG A 40 -5.71 -39.50 -13.83
N ASN A 41 -5.63 -40.17 -12.71
CA ASN A 41 -6.34 -39.76 -11.50
C ASN A 41 -5.75 -38.42 -10.97
N ILE A 42 -6.11 -37.31 -11.63
CA ILE A 42 -5.59 -35.94 -11.37
C ILE A 42 -5.96 -35.44 -9.98
N PHE A 43 -6.87 -36.10 -9.28
CA PHE A 43 -7.34 -35.70 -7.95
C PHE A 43 -7.15 -36.78 -6.87
N LYS A 44 -6.15 -37.65 -7.00
CA LYS A 44 -5.88 -38.67 -5.97
C LYS A 44 -5.52 -38.11 -4.60
N HIS A 45 -5.07 -36.86 -4.55
CA HIS A 45 -4.63 -36.22 -3.31
C HIS A 45 -5.16 -34.81 -3.26
N LEU A 46 -6.21 -34.59 -2.47
CA LEU A 46 -6.73 -33.27 -2.16
C LEU A 46 -6.29 -32.88 -0.75
N GLU A 47 -5.72 -31.72 -0.62
CA GLU A 47 -5.28 -31.12 0.63
C GLU A 47 -5.99 -29.79 0.85
N GLY A 48 -6.40 -29.53 2.06
CA GLY A 48 -6.93 -28.22 2.48
C GLY A 48 -6.13 -27.70 3.65
N GLY A 49 -5.84 -26.42 3.67
CA GLY A 49 -5.01 -25.85 4.72
C GLY A 49 -5.27 -24.38 4.99
N VAL A 50 -4.67 -23.94 6.09
CA VAL A 50 -4.61 -22.54 6.49
C VAL A 50 -3.17 -22.06 6.43
N ASN A 51 -2.95 -20.81 6.08
CA ASN A 51 -1.62 -20.20 6.05
C ASN A 51 -1.61 -18.85 6.79
N LEU A 52 -0.46 -18.56 7.35
CA LEU A 52 -0.13 -17.27 7.95
C LEU A 52 1.19 -16.79 7.37
N GLY A 53 1.27 -15.52 6.98
CA GLY A 53 2.48 -14.97 6.42
C GLY A 53 2.41 -13.45 6.21
N THR A 54 3.36 -12.92 5.47
CA THR A 54 3.43 -11.48 5.15
C THR A 54 2.25 -11.01 4.29
N THR A 55 1.61 -11.92 3.52
CA THR A 55 0.38 -11.65 2.78
C THR A 55 -0.89 -11.69 3.64
N GLY A 56 -0.73 -12.05 4.93
CA GLY A 56 -1.82 -12.15 5.90
C GLY A 56 -2.19 -13.59 6.25
N ILE A 57 -3.46 -13.78 6.56
CA ILE A 57 -4.06 -15.07 6.89
C ILE A 57 -4.80 -15.57 5.65
N GLY A 58 -4.70 -16.86 5.36
CA GLY A 58 -5.39 -17.41 4.20
C GLY A 58 -5.80 -18.86 4.34
N ILE A 59 -6.59 -19.27 3.38
CA ILE A 59 -6.99 -20.65 3.17
C ILE A 59 -6.51 -21.10 1.80
N ASN A 60 -6.13 -22.35 1.68
CA ASN A 60 -5.69 -22.91 0.43
C ASN A 60 -6.16 -24.36 0.25
N VAL A 61 -6.26 -24.75 -1.00
CA VAL A 61 -6.43 -26.14 -1.43
C VAL A 61 -5.29 -26.49 -2.34
N ALA A 62 -4.84 -27.74 -2.28
CA ALA A 62 -3.74 -28.22 -3.12
C ALA A 62 -4.01 -29.64 -3.62
N THR A 63 -3.51 -29.92 -4.80
CA THR A 63 -3.56 -31.25 -5.41
C THR A 63 -2.28 -31.54 -6.19
N ASN A 64 -1.87 -32.79 -6.23
CA ASN A 64 -0.75 -33.22 -7.05
C ASN A 64 -1.27 -33.51 -8.47
N VAL A 65 -0.68 -32.83 -9.45
CA VAL A 65 -0.96 -33.08 -10.87
C VAL A 65 -0.07 -34.19 -11.42
N THR A 66 1.18 -34.21 -10.95
CA THR A 66 2.16 -35.30 -11.21
C THR A 66 2.92 -35.61 -9.92
N ASP A 67 3.78 -36.59 -9.97
CA ASP A 67 4.65 -36.93 -8.83
C ASP A 67 5.62 -35.82 -8.42
N TYR A 68 5.88 -34.87 -9.33
CA TYR A 68 6.85 -33.79 -9.14
C TYR A 68 6.18 -32.38 -9.18
N VAL A 69 4.89 -32.31 -9.49
CA VAL A 69 4.18 -31.03 -9.64
C VAL A 69 2.91 -31.04 -8.80
N ARG A 70 2.79 -30.06 -7.92
CA ARG A 70 1.63 -29.77 -7.10
C ARG A 70 1.07 -28.40 -7.48
N VAL A 71 -0.24 -28.27 -7.52
CA VAL A 71 -0.95 -27.00 -7.75
C VAL A 71 -1.62 -26.60 -6.44
N ARG A 72 -1.46 -25.34 -6.06
CA ARG A 72 -2.11 -24.74 -4.89
C ARG A 72 -2.93 -23.53 -5.34
N ALA A 73 -4.19 -23.48 -4.91
CA ALA A 73 -5.07 -22.33 -5.08
C ALA A 73 -5.57 -21.86 -3.71
N GLY A 74 -5.74 -20.56 -3.52
CA GLY A 74 -6.17 -20.06 -2.22
C GLY A 74 -6.49 -18.58 -2.22
N VAL A 75 -6.91 -18.09 -1.07
CA VAL A 75 -7.20 -16.68 -0.82
C VAL A 75 -6.49 -16.25 0.45
N ASP A 76 -5.76 -15.14 0.38
CA ASP A 76 -5.12 -14.49 1.53
C ASP A 76 -5.77 -13.13 1.78
N PHE A 77 -5.95 -12.78 3.02
CA PHE A 77 -6.41 -11.46 3.45
C PHE A 77 -5.53 -10.94 4.58
N THR A 78 -5.17 -9.68 4.50
CA THR A 78 -4.38 -9.03 5.54
C THR A 78 -5.30 -8.54 6.65
N PRO A 79 -5.07 -8.91 7.92
CA PRO A 79 -5.83 -8.37 9.04
C PRO A 79 -5.62 -6.85 9.16
N HIS A 80 -6.66 -6.14 9.59
CA HIS A 80 -6.63 -4.69 9.74
C HIS A 80 -5.87 -4.32 11.03
N ILE A 81 -4.57 -4.33 10.97
CA ILE A 81 -3.69 -3.88 12.06
C ILE A 81 -3.41 -2.39 11.83
N SER A 82 -3.78 -1.54 12.80
CA SER A 82 -3.44 -0.11 12.76
C SER A 82 -1.98 0.11 13.09
N VAL A 83 -1.31 0.90 12.26
CA VAL A 83 0.03 1.42 12.51
C VAL A 83 -0.08 2.94 12.64
N PRO A 84 0.04 3.51 13.85
CA PRO A 84 -0.05 4.96 14.04
C PRO A 84 1.16 5.66 13.43
N MET A 85 0.88 6.77 12.74
CA MET A 85 1.88 7.65 12.12
C MET A 85 1.57 9.07 12.52
N SER A 86 2.50 9.76 13.21
CA SER A 86 2.33 11.14 13.64
C SER A 86 2.95 12.10 12.62
N PHE A 87 2.24 13.16 12.32
CA PHE A 87 2.64 14.24 11.44
C PHE A 87 2.53 15.57 12.18
N SER A 88 3.41 16.53 11.87
CA SER A 88 3.34 17.87 12.44
C SER A 88 2.57 18.80 11.50
N LEU A 89 1.69 19.60 12.09
CA LEU A 89 1.08 20.73 11.42
C LEU A 89 2.10 21.87 11.35
N GLN A 90 2.19 22.53 10.21
CA GLN A 90 3.14 23.60 9.96
C GLN A 90 2.46 24.70 9.14
N SER A 91 2.99 25.91 9.21
CA SER A 91 2.60 26.98 8.31
C SER A 91 3.56 27.12 7.13
N TYR A 92 3.07 27.67 6.05
CA TYR A 92 3.83 28.01 4.87
C TYR A 92 3.51 29.42 4.41
N THR A 93 4.54 30.22 4.17
CA THR A 93 4.44 31.57 3.61
C THR A 93 5.16 31.64 2.28
N ASP A 94 4.55 32.29 1.27
CA ASP A 94 5.22 32.59 0.01
C ASP A 94 6.42 33.52 0.26
N GLY A 95 7.65 33.01 0.06
CA GLY A 95 8.90 33.73 0.30
C GLY A 95 9.57 33.48 1.66
N GLY A 96 8.86 33.02 2.68
CA GLY A 96 9.41 32.66 3.99
C GLY A 96 9.64 31.16 4.18
N GLY A 97 9.03 30.34 3.32
CA GLY A 97 9.10 28.87 3.40
C GLY A 97 8.26 28.28 4.51
N VAL A 98 8.56 27.03 4.86
CA VAL A 98 7.85 26.30 5.92
C VAL A 98 8.38 26.71 7.28
N ASN A 99 7.49 27.18 8.15
CA ASN A 99 7.83 27.65 9.49
C ASN A 99 7.18 26.77 10.57
N ALA A 100 8.02 26.09 11.36
CA ALA A 100 7.57 25.27 12.49
C ALA A 100 7.41 26.09 13.79
N ASN A 101 8.03 27.29 13.86
CA ASN A 101 8.12 28.05 15.10
C ASN A 101 6.94 29.02 15.31
N ASN A 102 6.10 29.24 14.28
CA ASN A 102 4.92 30.12 14.37
C ASN A 102 3.66 29.39 14.80
N PHE A 103 3.76 28.10 15.14
CA PHE A 103 2.59 27.31 15.48
C PHE A 103 1.78 27.89 16.66
N ASP A 104 2.45 28.40 17.67
CA ASP A 104 1.78 28.98 18.86
C ASP A 104 0.92 30.20 18.51
N LYS A 105 1.40 31.04 17.58
CA LYS A 105 0.62 32.19 17.09
C LYS A 105 -0.58 31.72 16.28
N LEU A 106 -0.36 30.77 15.37
CA LEU A 106 -1.39 30.14 14.57
C LEU A 106 -2.44 29.42 15.41
N GLN A 107 -2.01 28.69 16.44
CA GLN A 107 -2.91 28.04 17.40
C GLN A 107 -3.82 29.06 18.09
N ASN A 108 -3.26 30.18 18.53
CA ASN A 108 -4.04 31.28 19.12
C ASN A 108 -5.03 31.89 18.12
N TYR A 109 -4.61 32.07 16.88
CA TYR A 109 -5.48 32.58 15.82
C TYR A 109 -6.64 31.63 15.53
N MET A 110 -6.34 30.34 15.38
CA MET A 110 -7.33 29.29 15.15
C MET A 110 -8.31 29.16 16.32
N ARG A 111 -7.80 29.21 17.56
CA ARG A 111 -8.65 29.20 18.76
C ARG A 111 -9.61 30.38 18.78
N ARG A 112 -9.17 31.59 18.37
CA ARG A 112 -10.03 32.77 18.28
C ARG A 112 -11.09 32.66 17.18
N LEU A 113 -10.73 32.10 16.02
CA LEU A 113 -11.63 31.95 14.88
C LEU A 113 -12.62 30.80 15.03
N THR A 114 -12.14 29.67 15.54
CA THR A 114 -12.91 28.41 15.53
C THR A 114 -13.40 27.99 16.91
N GLY A 115 -12.82 28.55 17.99
CA GLY A 115 -13.05 28.12 19.38
C GLY A 115 -12.43 26.74 19.72
N ILE A 116 -11.66 26.15 18.82
CA ILE A 116 -11.06 24.83 18.98
C ILE A 116 -9.56 24.97 19.24
N GLU A 117 -9.04 24.25 20.23
CA GLU A 117 -7.61 24.08 20.41
C GLU A 117 -7.11 23.06 19.38
N VAL A 118 -6.03 23.41 18.67
CA VAL A 118 -5.42 22.60 17.64
C VAL A 118 -4.08 22.10 18.16
N ASP A 119 -3.90 20.79 18.18
CA ASP A 119 -2.61 20.20 18.47
C ASP A 119 -1.63 20.40 17.30
N ASP A 120 -0.34 20.52 17.64
CA ASP A 120 0.76 20.63 16.67
C ASP A 120 0.99 19.32 15.91
N ARG A 121 0.30 18.25 16.29
CA ARG A 121 0.44 16.90 15.73
C ARG A 121 -0.91 16.34 15.35
N VAL A 122 -0.88 15.60 14.24
CA VAL A 122 -2.02 14.84 13.73
C VAL A 122 -1.60 13.39 13.57
N GLU A 123 -2.37 12.48 14.15
CA GLU A 123 -2.15 11.04 14.01
C GLU A 123 -2.97 10.46 12.86
N LEU A 124 -2.29 9.73 11.98
CA LEU A 124 -2.90 8.94 10.93
C LEU A 124 -2.76 7.47 11.22
N ASP A 125 -3.83 6.73 11.10
CA ASP A 125 -3.89 5.28 11.18
C ASP A 125 -3.60 4.64 9.81
N GLY A 126 -2.44 4.04 9.67
CA GLY A 126 -2.08 3.20 8.53
C GLY A 126 -2.64 1.79 8.69
N LYS A 127 -3.40 1.32 7.71
CA LYS A 127 -4.01 -0.03 7.72
C LYS A 127 -3.72 -0.77 6.43
N PRO A 128 -3.10 -1.96 6.46
CA PRO A 128 -3.03 -2.81 5.29
C PRO A 128 -4.44 -3.30 4.91
N THR A 129 -4.70 -3.42 3.61
CA THR A 129 -6.04 -3.78 3.08
C THR A 129 -5.96 -4.82 1.97
N MET A 130 -4.90 -5.61 1.95
CA MET A 130 -4.61 -6.53 0.86
C MET A 130 -5.50 -7.78 0.95
N THR A 131 -6.21 -8.09 -0.14
CA THR A 131 -6.88 -9.37 -0.35
C THR A 131 -6.46 -9.91 -1.70
N ASN A 132 -5.94 -11.12 -1.74
CA ASN A 132 -5.43 -11.74 -2.95
C ASN A 132 -5.91 -13.19 -3.08
N PHE A 133 -6.39 -13.54 -4.25
CA PHE A 133 -6.41 -14.91 -4.74
C PHE A 133 -4.99 -15.31 -5.16
N LYS A 134 -4.59 -16.56 -4.94
CA LYS A 134 -3.33 -17.11 -5.38
C LYS A 134 -3.51 -18.40 -6.17
N LEU A 135 -2.69 -18.56 -7.20
CA LEU A 135 -2.53 -19.81 -7.93
C LEU A 135 -1.03 -20.06 -8.09
N LEU A 136 -0.55 -21.14 -7.46
CA LEU A 136 0.85 -21.47 -7.34
C LEU A 136 1.10 -22.87 -7.85
N PHE A 137 2.22 -23.05 -8.54
CA PHE A 137 2.72 -24.31 -9.06
C PHE A 137 4.01 -24.63 -8.32
N ASP A 138 4.01 -25.73 -7.58
CA ASP A 138 5.13 -26.25 -6.83
C ASP A 138 5.81 -27.34 -7.63
N VAL A 139 7.11 -27.22 -7.85
CA VAL A 139 7.93 -28.22 -8.52
C VAL A 139 8.93 -28.77 -7.52
N TYR A 140 8.99 -30.09 -7.37
CA TYR A 140 9.89 -30.79 -6.48
C TYR A 140 11.08 -31.37 -7.27
N PRO A 141 12.23 -30.64 -7.32
CA PRO A 141 13.38 -31.09 -8.14
C PRO A 141 14.16 -32.24 -7.51
N LEU A 142 14.00 -32.48 -6.21
CA LEU A 142 14.74 -33.49 -5.47
C LEU A 142 13.89 -34.74 -5.18
N ALA A 143 14.51 -35.89 -5.13
CA ALA A 143 13.86 -37.18 -4.89
C ALA A 143 13.19 -37.29 -3.50
N ASP A 144 13.69 -36.54 -2.50
CA ASP A 144 13.10 -36.51 -1.17
C ASP A 144 11.77 -35.73 -1.09
N LYS A 145 11.42 -34.97 -2.17
CA LYS A 145 10.18 -34.19 -2.31
C LYS A 145 9.89 -33.24 -1.13
N ARG A 146 10.93 -32.77 -0.45
CA ARG A 146 10.80 -31.79 0.64
C ARG A 146 10.99 -30.35 0.16
N TRP A 147 12.01 -30.14 -0.65
CA TRP A 147 12.30 -28.84 -1.23
C TRP A 147 11.54 -28.65 -2.54
N ARG A 148 10.99 -27.48 -2.72
CA ARG A 148 10.26 -27.12 -3.94
C ARG A 148 10.64 -25.73 -4.42
N VAL A 149 10.57 -25.57 -5.72
CA VAL A 149 10.53 -24.27 -6.39
C VAL A 149 9.08 -23.96 -6.69
N THR A 150 8.63 -22.77 -6.33
CA THR A 150 7.25 -22.35 -6.53
C THR A 150 7.22 -21.18 -7.50
N ALA A 151 6.36 -21.25 -8.50
CA ALA A 151 6.07 -20.15 -9.41
C ALA A 151 4.55 -20.02 -9.57
N GLY A 152 4.06 -18.81 -9.83
CA GLY A 152 2.65 -18.57 -10.00
C GLY A 152 2.29 -17.11 -9.93
N PHE A 153 1.12 -16.81 -9.42
CA PHE A 153 0.68 -15.43 -9.27
C PHE A 153 -0.32 -15.24 -8.12
N TYR A 154 -0.36 -14.02 -7.66
CA TYR A 154 -1.43 -13.50 -6.83
C TYR A 154 -2.25 -12.50 -7.66
N TRP A 155 -3.55 -12.51 -7.47
CA TRP A 155 -4.47 -11.57 -8.11
C TRP A 155 -5.46 -11.04 -7.09
N GLY A 156 -5.59 -9.71 -7.01
CA GLY A 156 -6.51 -9.14 -6.03
C GLY A 156 -6.45 -7.62 -5.95
N SER A 157 -6.67 -7.11 -4.76
CA SER A 157 -6.79 -5.67 -4.50
C SER A 157 -5.61 -4.88 -5.08
N ARG A 158 -5.95 -3.80 -5.82
CA ARG A 158 -4.96 -2.80 -6.22
C ARG A 158 -4.54 -1.95 -5.02
N LYS A 159 -5.51 -1.62 -4.14
CA LYS A 159 -5.25 -0.91 -2.90
C LYS A 159 -4.72 -1.89 -1.85
N VAL A 160 -3.48 -1.68 -1.42
CA VAL A 160 -2.76 -2.58 -0.48
C VAL A 160 -2.64 -2.00 0.91
N ALA A 161 -2.74 -0.67 1.04
CA ALA A 161 -2.79 0.01 2.33
C ALA A 161 -3.58 1.32 2.21
N LYS A 162 -4.09 1.79 3.34
CA LYS A 162 -4.71 3.10 3.49
C LYS A 162 -4.23 3.73 4.80
N ALA A 163 -4.03 5.04 4.80
CA ALA A 163 -3.84 5.83 5.99
C ALA A 163 -4.92 6.90 6.08
N ARG A 164 -5.44 7.14 7.28
CA ARG A 164 -6.46 8.16 7.57
C ARG A 164 -6.22 8.70 8.97
N ASN A 165 -6.54 9.99 9.18
CA ASN A 165 -6.58 10.52 10.53
C ASN A 165 -7.63 9.81 11.38
N THR A 166 -7.42 9.80 12.68
CA THR A 166 -8.40 9.32 13.65
C THR A 166 -9.56 10.29 13.78
N MET A 167 -10.67 9.88 14.39
CA MET A 167 -11.78 10.78 14.66
C MET A 167 -11.44 11.83 15.72
N GLU A 168 -10.48 11.58 16.57
CA GLU A 168 -10.00 12.50 17.60
C GLU A 168 -9.30 13.72 16.98
N GLU A 169 -8.67 13.54 15.83
CA GLU A 169 -7.97 14.59 15.09
C GLU A 169 -8.89 15.44 14.17
N MET A 170 -10.13 14.98 13.96
CA MET A 170 -11.06 15.69 13.06
C MET A 170 -11.34 17.15 13.47
N PRO A 171 -11.53 17.49 14.76
CA PRO A 171 -11.76 18.88 15.15
C PRO A 171 -10.58 19.79 14.79
N SER A 172 -9.35 19.35 15.04
CA SER A 172 -8.13 20.10 14.72
C SER A 172 -7.99 20.31 13.20
N LEU A 173 -8.20 19.25 12.41
CA LEU A 173 -8.12 19.31 10.95
C LEU A 173 -9.26 20.14 10.34
N LEU A 174 -10.46 20.12 10.94
CA LEU A 174 -11.56 20.98 10.51
C LEU A 174 -11.26 22.43 10.80
N ALA A 175 -10.64 22.74 11.96
CA ALA A 175 -10.20 24.09 12.29
C ALA A 175 -9.14 24.61 11.30
N VAL A 176 -8.18 23.75 10.90
CA VAL A 176 -7.23 24.08 9.83
C VAL A 176 -7.95 24.42 8.52
N ASN A 177 -8.95 23.62 8.15
CA ASN A 177 -9.73 23.87 6.93
C ASN A 177 -10.49 25.20 7.00
N ILE A 178 -11.13 25.53 8.14
CA ILE A 178 -11.82 26.81 8.36
C ILE A 178 -10.82 27.97 8.27
N TYR A 179 -9.65 27.84 8.91
CA TYR A 179 -8.60 28.86 8.84
C TYR A 179 -8.13 29.09 7.40
N ASN A 180 -7.84 28.04 6.67
CA ASN A 180 -7.36 28.15 5.29
C ASN A 180 -8.41 28.75 4.34
N ASN A 181 -9.68 28.39 4.52
CA ASN A 181 -10.77 29.03 3.77
C ASN A 181 -10.90 30.52 4.09
N PHE A 182 -10.68 30.91 5.36
CA PHE A 182 -10.64 32.31 5.75
C PHE A 182 -9.44 33.04 5.16
N TYR A 183 -8.25 32.39 5.18
CA TYR A 183 -7.03 32.88 4.54
C TYR A 183 -7.27 33.14 3.05
N ASP A 184 -7.79 32.15 2.31
CA ASP A 184 -8.07 32.25 0.87
C ASP A 184 -9.07 33.38 0.58
N TYR A 185 -10.07 33.55 1.45
CA TYR A 185 -11.05 34.62 1.32
C TYR A 185 -10.40 36.01 1.47
N ILE A 186 -9.62 36.24 2.54
CA ILE A 186 -8.96 37.52 2.81
C ILE A 186 -7.92 37.87 1.77
N MET A 187 -7.16 36.86 1.26
CA MET A 187 -6.15 37.02 0.24
C MET A 187 -6.74 37.23 -1.16
N SER A 188 -8.02 36.94 -1.36
CA SER A 188 -8.68 37.15 -2.65
C SER A 188 -8.90 38.65 -2.93
N ASP A 189 -8.92 39.01 -4.23
CA ASP A 189 -9.25 40.37 -4.67
C ASP A 189 -10.67 40.75 -4.31
N ASP A 190 -11.54 39.78 -4.11
CA ASP A 190 -12.98 39.95 -3.82
C ASP A 190 -13.30 40.11 -2.31
N ALA A 191 -12.28 40.12 -1.43
CA ALA A 191 -12.52 40.12 0.03
C ALA A 191 -13.36 41.30 0.56
N ILE A 192 -13.33 42.43 -0.14
CA ILE A 192 -14.10 43.63 0.21
C ILE A 192 -15.52 43.54 -0.38
N ASP A 193 -15.70 42.92 -1.53
CA ASP A 193 -16.94 42.92 -2.30
C ASP A 193 -17.85 41.73 -1.98
N LYS A 194 -17.35 40.70 -1.31
CA LYS A 194 -18.11 39.51 -0.92
C LYS A 194 -18.37 39.49 0.58
N PRO A 195 -19.59 39.15 1.03
CA PRO A 195 -19.87 39.01 2.46
C PRO A 195 -19.23 37.75 3.02
N ILE A 196 -18.70 37.85 4.24
CA ILE A 196 -18.38 36.73 5.09
C ILE A 196 -19.61 36.15 5.79
N PHE A 197 -19.44 35.14 6.59
CA PHE A 197 -20.47 34.43 7.34
C PHE A 197 -21.69 35.29 7.71
N GLY A 198 -22.89 34.92 7.24
CA GLY A 198 -24.15 35.58 7.55
C GLY A 198 -24.44 36.89 6.80
N GLY A 199 -23.66 37.21 5.77
CA GLY A 199 -23.91 38.38 4.93
C GLY A 199 -23.27 39.67 5.41
N THR A 200 -22.29 39.59 6.32
CA THR A 200 -21.53 40.75 6.82
C THR A 200 -20.37 41.07 5.89
N TYR A 201 -20.21 42.32 5.48
CA TYR A 201 -19.06 42.85 4.75
C TYR A 201 -17.97 43.28 5.72
N LEU A 202 -16.70 43.01 5.37
CA LEU A 202 -15.57 43.52 6.15
C LEU A 202 -15.28 45.00 5.78
N ASP A 203 -14.82 45.76 6.76
CA ASP A 203 -14.27 47.08 6.51
C ASP A 203 -12.98 46.99 5.70
N PRO A 204 -12.78 47.78 4.63
CA PRO A 204 -11.56 47.73 3.80
C PRO A 204 -10.26 47.88 4.61
N PHE A 205 -10.21 48.77 5.60
CA PHE A 205 -9.04 48.97 6.45
C PHE A 205 -8.76 47.71 7.29
N MET A 206 -9.79 47.02 7.75
CA MET A 206 -9.69 45.79 8.49
C MET A 206 -9.18 44.63 7.61
N VAL A 207 -9.55 44.65 6.32
CA VAL A 207 -9.03 43.64 5.36
C VAL A 207 -7.54 43.80 5.12
N ASP A 208 -7.04 45.04 5.00
CA ASP A 208 -5.62 45.30 4.80
C ASP A 208 -4.76 44.90 6.02
N ASP A 209 -5.23 45.19 7.23
CA ASP A 209 -4.58 44.75 8.47
C ASP A 209 -4.58 43.22 8.59
N LEU A 210 -5.70 42.57 8.28
CA LEU A 210 -5.81 41.11 8.29
C LEU A 210 -4.93 40.44 7.23
N ARG A 211 -4.79 41.03 6.05
CA ARG A 211 -3.89 40.55 5.02
C ARG A 211 -2.44 40.54 5.50
N ALA A 212 -1.98 41.64 6.10
CA ALA A 212 -0.63 41.74 6.62
C ALA A 212 -0.35 40.69 7.70
N ASP A 213 -1.29 40.48 8.63
CA ASP A 213 -1.18 39.48 9.67
C ASP A 213 -1.15 38.05 9.08
N LEU A 214 -2.04 37.75 8.12
CA LEU A 214 -2.14 36.45 7.51
C LEU A 214 -0.96 36.15 6.56
N GLU A 215 -0.40 37.15 5.87
CA GLU A 215 0.84 37.01 5.10
C GLU A 215 2.01 36.60 5.99
N GLU A 216 2.12 37.14 7.20
CA GLU A 216 3.13 36.76 8.19
C GLU A 216 2.92 35.36 8.71
N GLU A 217 1.69 34.98 9.04
CA GLU A 217 1.35 33.68 9.64
C GLU A 217 1.31 32.54 8.62
N GLY A 218 0.86 32.81 7.39
CA GLY A 218 0.87 31.88 6.28
C GLY A 218 -0.26 30.86 6.27
N TYR A 219 -0.16 29.95 5.34
CA TYR A 219 -1.12 28.88 5.06
C TYR A 219 -0.81 27.63 5.89
N MET A 220 -1.82 26.94 6.40
CA MET A 220 -1.63 25.86 7.35
C MET A 220 -1.84 24.49 6.72
N GLY A 221 -1.04 23.49 7.12
CA GLY A 221 -1.21 22.13 6.65
C GLY A 221 -0.16 21.18 7.20
N ILE A 222 -0.19 19.94 6.71
CA ILE A 222 0.82 18.93 7.01
C ILE A 222 1.91 19.03 5.94
N HIS A 223 3.10 19.51 6.32
CA HIS A 223 4.24 19.50 5.42
C HIS A 223 4.76 18.07 5.23
N VAL A 224 4.51 17.51 4.07
CA VAL A 224 4.93 16.14 3.74
C VAL A 224 6.30 16.11 3.10
N GLY A 225 6.62 17.09 2.26
CA GLY A 225 7.86 17.20 1.50
C GLY A 225 7.76 18.31 0.47
N ASP A 226 8.56 18.26 -0.58
CA ASP A 226 8.59 19.28 -1.60
C ASP A 226 8.18 18.71 -2.97
N TYR A 227 7.50 19.51 -3.78
CA TYR A 227 7.33 19.19 -5.20
C TYR A 227 8.68 19.24 -5.92
N LYS A 228 8.76 18.68 -7.12
CA LYS A 228 9.99 18.67 -7.93
C LYS A 228 10.46 20.05 -8.35
N ASP A 229 9.60 21.05 -8.35
CA ASP A 229 9.89 22.46 -8.61
C ASP A 229 10.44 23.20 -7.38
N GLY A 230 10.56 22.49 -6.24
CA GLY A 230 11.08 23.02 -4.99
C GLY A 230 10.04 23.67 -4.09
N LYS A 231 8.77 23.75 -4.52
CA LYS A 231 7.67 24.24 -3.65
C LYS A 231 7.31 23.20 -2.62
N PRO A 232 7.04 23.59 -1.36
CA PRO A 232 6.61 22.63 -0.35
C PRO A 232 5.22 22.07 -0.69
N TYR A 233 5.07 20.76 -0.50
CA TYR A 233 3.78 20.10 -0.57
C TYR A 233 3.15 20.09 0.82
N MET A 234 2.14 20.94 0.99
CA MET A 234 1.33 21.06 2.20
C MET A 234 0.04 20.27 2.00
N MET A 235 -0.04 19.09 2.62
CA MET A 235 -1.25 18.27 2.54
C MET A 235 -2.32 18.86 3.48
N GLN A 236 -3.47 19.19 2.89
CA GLN A 236 -4.57 19.81 3.59
C GLN A 236 -5.68 18.82 3.89
N PRO A 237 -6.48 19.01 4.94
CA PRO A 237 -7.67 18.20 5.16
C PRO A 237 -8.70 18.46 4.04
N ASP A 238 -9.51 17.46 3.73
CA ASP A 238 -10.68 17.67 2.89
C ASP A 238 -11.78 18.44 3.67
N LYS A 239 -12.87 18.78 2.98
CA LYS A 239 -14.00 19.54 3.57
C LYS A 239 -14.62 18.88 4.80
N ASP A 240 -14.39 17.60 5.01
CA ASP A 240 -14.88 16.83 6.15
C ASP A 240 -13.82 16.72 7.26
N GLY A 241 -12.72 17.47 7.19
CA GLY A 241 -11.60 17.38 8.13
C GLY A 241 -10.81 16.09 8.02
N MET A 242 -10.81 15.44 6.86
CA MET A 242 -10.15 14.16 6.67
C MET A 242 -8.90 14.26 5.80
N VAL A 243 -7.83 13.66 6.27
CA VAL A 243 -6.61 13.40 5.51
C VAL A 243 -6.54 11.92 5.15
N LYS A 244 -6.36 11.63 3.87
CA LYS A 244 -6.39 10.25 3.35
C LYS A 244 -5.24 10.00 2.40
N VAL A 245 -4.52 8.89 2.61
CA VAL A 245 -3.49 8.40 1.69
C VAL A 245 -3.79 6.94 1.38
N ASN A 246 -3.73 6.55 0.11
CA ASN A 246 -3.93 5.18 -0.32
C ASN A 246 -2.73 4.69 -1.11
N ALA A 247 -2.26 3.47 -0.81
CA ALA A 247 -1.19 2.81 -1.53
C ALA A 247 -1.76 1.85 -2.58
N PHE A 248 -1.33 2.00 -3.82
CA PHE A 248 -1.78 1.20 -4.95
C PHE A 248 -0.64 0.46 -5.62
N VAL A 249 -0.93 -0.77 -6.03
CA VAL A 249 -0.06 -1.66 -6.80
C VAL A 249 -0.85 -2.32 -7.94
N ASN A 250 -0.22 -3.17 -8.74
CA ASN A 250 -0.93 -3.93 -9.75
C ASN A 250 -1.84 -5.02 -9.14
N SER A 251 -2.97 -5.32 -9.78
CA SER A 251 -3.85 -6.42 -9.38
C SER A 251 -3.21 -7.77 -9.63
N PHE A 252 -2.55 -7.94 -10.77
CA PHE A 252 -1.81 -9.15 -11.12
C PHE A 252 -0.37 -9.05 -10.63
N LYS A 253 0.03 -10.01 -9.80
CA LYS A 253 1.30 -10.02 -9.07
C LYS A 253 1.99 -11.37 -9.27
N PRO A 254 2.88 -11.51 -10.26
CA PRO A 254 3.70 -12.71 -10.42
C PRO A 254 4.47 -13.03 -9.14
N TYR A 255 4.64 -14.31 -8.89
CA TYR A 255 5.34 -14.84 -7.72
C TYR A 255 6.36 -15.90 -8.12
N VAL A 256 7.52 -15.88 -7.47
CA VAL A 256 8.53 -16.92 -7.51
C VAL A 256 9.10 -17.08 -6.10
N GLY A 257 9.34 -18.35 -5.72
CA GLY A 257 9.88 -18.64 -4.39
C GLY A 257 10.40 -20.04 -4.25
N LEU A 258 10.92 -20.30 -3.08
CA LEU A 258 11.35 -21.59 -2.60
C LEU A 258 10.47 -22.00 -1.43
N GLY A 259 10.24 -23.30 -1.30
CA GLY A 259 9.48 -23.83 -0.18
C GLY A 259 10.04 -25.13 0.34
N TYR A 260 9.66 -25.42 1.56
CA TYR A 260 9.95 -26.67 2.22
C TYR A 260 8.63 -27.29 2.71
N THR A 261 8.45 -28.59 2.46
CA THR A 261 7.29 -29.37 2.90
C THR A 261 7.75 -30.47 3.83
N GLY A 262 7.16 -30.52 5.02
CA GLY A 262 7.40 -31.57 6.00
C GLY A 262 6.10 -32.28 6.40
N ASP A 263 6.14 -33.60 6.50
CA ASP A 263 5.02 -34.37 7.04
C ASP A 263 4.99 -34.26 8.57
N LEU A 264 3.81 -34.05 9.14
CA LEU A 264 3.58 -34.02 10.57
C LEU A 264 2.86 -35.28 11.03
N GLY A 265 3.41 -35.94 12.08
CA GLY A 265 2.83 -37.13 12.71
C GLY A 265 3.09 -38.43 11.94
N LYS A 266 2.84 -39.55 12.61
CA LYS A 266 3.11 -40.90 12.08
C LYS A 266 2.24 -41.27 10.87
N GLN A 267 1.05 -40.73 10.78
CA GLN A 267 0.09 -40.99 9.70
C GLN A 267 0.32 -40.19 8.43
N LYS A 268 1.22 -39.19 8.45
CA LYS A 268 1.55 -38.28 7.33
C LYS A 268 0.32 -37.62 6.68
N ARG A 269 -0.77 -37.42 7.44
CA ARG A 269 -1.97 -36.72 6.98
C ARG A 269 -1.86 -35.21 7.11
N TRP A 270 -1.04 -34.75 8.05
CA TRP A 270 -0.78 -33.34 8.25
C TRP A 270 0.55 -32.96 7.59
N LYS A 271 0.56 -31.81 6.96
CA LYS A 271 1.76 -31.24 6.34
C LYS A 271 2.01 -29.85 6.86
N LEU A 272 3.27 -29.54 7.03
CA LEU A 272 3.78 -28.21 7.30
C LEU A 272 4.51 -27.72 6.04
N ASP A 273 4.04 -26.62 5.48
CA ASP A 273 4.67 -25.94 4.36
C ASP A 273 5.27 -24.62 4.82
N VAL A 274 6.52 -24.33 4.46
CA VAL A 274 7.16 -23.03 4.63
C VAL A 274 7.53 -22.51 3.25
N ASP A 275 7.13 -21.29 2.94
CA ASP A 275 7.42 -20.62 1.68
C ASP A 275 8.20 -19.34 1.94
N CYS A 276 9.21 -19.09 1.08
CA CYS A 276 9.95 -17.84 1.03
C CYS A 276 10.13 -17.43 -0.43
N GLY A 277 9.69 -16.24 -0.80
CA GLY A 277 9.75 -15.80 -2.19
C GLY A 277 9.49 -14.32 -2.38
N MET A 278 9.29 -13.93 -3.63
CA MET A 278 9.09 -12.55 -4.04
C MET A 278 7.84 -12.44 -4.90
N MET A 279 6.97 -11.51 -4.55
CA MET A 279 5.80 -11.13 -5.33
C MET A 279 6.07 -9.81 -6.05
N MET A 280 5.97 -9.84 -7.38
CA MET A 280 6.19 -8.66 -8.23
C MET A 280 4.86 -7.89 -8.37
N TRP A 281 4.73 -6.76 -7.73
CA TRP A 281 3.48 -5.99 -7.72
C TRP A 281 3.45 -4.78 -8.66
N GLY A 282 4.42 -4.72 -9.59
CA GLY A 282 4.40 -3.76 -10.70
C GLY A 282 5.33 -2.57 -10.53
N GLY A 283 6.32 -2.67 -9.66
CA GLY A 283 7.29 -1.61 -9.36
C GLY A 283 6.96 -0.86 -8.09
N THR A 284 7.42 0.38 -7.97
CA THR A 284 7.16 1.22 -6.80
C THR A 284 5.66 1.46 -6.59
N PRO A 285 5.11 1.20 -5.40
CA PRO A 285 3.73 1.52 -5.09
C PRO A 285 3.40 3.00 -5.29
N SER A 286 2.22 3.31 -5.81
CA SER A 286 1.73 4.67 -5.94
C SER A 286 1.00 5.07 -4.67
N LEU A 287 1.49 6.09 -3.96
CA LEU A 287 0.90 6.65 -2.75
C LEU A 287 0.08 7.88 -3.14
N ILE A 288 -1.22 7.73 -3.23
CA ILE A 288 -2.13 8.78 -3.68
C ILE A 288 -2.85 9.39 -2.47
N THR A 289 -2.70 10.67 -2.28
CA THR A 289 -3.43 11.47 -1.29
C THR A 289 -4.86 11.76 -1.77
N HIS A 290 -5.71 12.26 -0.90
CA HIS A 290 -7.10 12.57 -1.25
C HIS A 290 -7.24 13.72 -2.26
N ASP A 291 -6.26 14.63 -2.34
CA ASP A 291 -6.18 15.70 -3.34
C ASP A 291 -5.65 15.22 -4.72
N GLY A 292 -5.28 13.94 -4.83
CA GLY A 292 -4.79 13.32 -6.06
C GLY A 292 -3.26 13.35 -6.23
N THR A 293 -2.51 13.99 -5.32
CA THR A 293 -1.04 14.04 -5.39
C THR A 293 -0.44 12.66 -5.19
N ASN A 294 0.55 12.30 -5.99
CA ASN A 294 1.26 11.04 -5.87
C ASN A 294 2.59 11.23 -5.13
N LEU A 295 2.61 10.95 -3.83
CA LEU A 295 3.80 11.09 -2.97
C LEU A 295 5.01 10.32 -3.48
N SER A 296 4.80 9.20 -4.18
CA SER A 296 5.91 8.39 -4.71
C SER A 296 6.57 8.99 -5.95
N LYS A 297 5.86 9.86 -6.69
CA LYS A 297 6.32 10.40 -7.99
C LYS A 297 6.52 11.91 -7.98
N ASP A 298 5.62 12.64 -7.31
CA ASP A 298 5.50 14.08 -7.44
C ASP A 298 6.20 14.82 -6.29
N VAL A 299 6.39 14.12 -5.14
CA VAL A 299 6.97 14.69 -3.93
C VAL A 299 8.36 14.09 -3.67
N VAL A 300 9.28 14.96 -3.31
CA VAL A 300 10.67 14.65 -2.91
C VAL A 300 10.92 15.20 -1.51
N ASN A 301 12.08 14.89 -0.92
CA ASN A 301 12.50 15.41 0.40
C ASN A 301 11.47 15.16 1.52
N ILE A 302 10.74 14.05 1.46
CA ILE A 302 9.76 13.71 2.49
C ILE A 302 10.50 13.51 3.80
N LYS A 303 10.21 14.36 4.80
CA LYS A 303 10.93 14.43 6.07
C LYS A 303 10.23 13.64 7.19
N GLY A 304 11.02 13.24 8.18
CA GLY A 304 10.53 12.59 9.40
C GLY A 304 10.05 11.15 9.20
N LYS A 305 9.38 10.60 10.21
CA LYS A 305 8.83 9.23 10.16
C LYS A 305 7.98 8.93 8.91
N PRO A 306 7.15 9.85 8.40
CA PRO A 306 6.47 9.64 7.14
C PRO A 306 7.41 9.41 5.95
N GLY A 307 8.54 10.12 5.90
CA GLY A 307 9.57 9.93 4.87
C GLY A 307 10.12 8.50 4.90
N ASP A 308 10.42 8.00 6.08
CA ASP A 308 10.93 6.63 6.26
C ASP A 308 9.93 5.60 5.71
N TYR A 309 8.62 5.78 5.97
CA TYR A 309 7.58 4.88 5.43
C TYR A 309 7.44 5.01 3.92
N VAL A 310 7.48 6.21 3.37
CA VAL A 310 7.39 6.43 1.91
C VAL A 310 8.62 5.87 1.22
N ASP A 311 9.82 6.08 1.75
CA ASP A 311 11.07 5.55 1.21
C ASP A 311 11.13 4.02 1.34
N LEU A 312 10.65 3.48 2.46
CA LEU A 312 10.46 2.04 2.62
C LEU A 312 9.53 1.49 1.54
N MET A 313 8.37 2.11 1.32
CA MET A 313 7.44 1.71 0.27
C MET A 313 8.02 1.89 -1.14
N LYS A 314 8.80 2.95 -1.38
CA LYS A 314 9.51 3.18 -2.65
C LYS A 314 10.59 2.12 -2.92
N SER A 315 11.24 1.62 -1.88
CA SER A 315 12.28 0.58 -2.01
C SER A 315 11.71 -0.79 -2.39
N PHE A 316 10.44 -1.04 -2.06
CA PHE A 316 9.78 -2.31 -2.38
C PHE A 316 9.30 -2.37 -3.85
N LYS A 317 10.22 -2.56 -4.78
CA LYS A 317 9.87 -2.92 -6.17
C LYS A 317 9.24 -4.32 -6.25
N VAL A 318 9.57 -5.16 -5.30
CA VAL A 318 9.04 -6.51 -5.09
C VAL A 318 8.62 -6.67 -3.62
N TYR A 319 7.57 -7.42 -3.38
CA TYR A 319 7.09 -7.69 -2.03
C TYR A 319 7.64 -9.04 -1.53
N PRO A 320 8.37 -9.07 -0.41
CA PRO A 320 8.85 -10.33 0.16
C PRO A 320 7.69 -11.12 0.74
N VAL A 321 7.54 -12.36 0.31
CA VAL A 321 6.52 -13.27 0.80
C VAL A 321 7.18 -14.35 1.63
N VAL A 322 6.86 -14.38 2.92
CA VAL A 322 7.20 -15.48 3.82
C VAL A 322 5.89 -15.99 4.40
N SER A 323 5.66 -17.30 4.30
CA SER A 323 4.45 -17.90 4.87
C SER A 323 4.70 -19.29 5.43
N VAL A 324 3.91 -19.63 6.43
CA VAL A 324 3.81 -20.96 7.01
C VAL A 324 2.38 -21.44 6.82
N SER A 325 2.20 -22.67 6.33
CA SER A 325 0.90 -23.29 6.13
C SER A 325 0.83 -24.63 6.86
N ILE A 326 -0.32 -24.92 7.41
CA ILE A 326 -0.66 -26.27 7.90
C ILE A 326 -1.80 -26.78 7.04
N SER A 327 -1.62 -27.93 6.43
CA SER A 327 -2.62 -28.56 5.56
C SER A 327 -2.92 -29.98 6.00
N TYR A 328 -4.15 -30.40 5.74
CA TYR A 328 -4.63 -31.75 5.97
C TYR A 328 -4.94 -32.44 4.65
N LYS A 329 -4.42 -33.66 4.48
CA LYS A 329 -4.67 -34.49 3.33
C LYS A 329 -5.94 -35.30 3.55
N PHE A 330 -6.96 -35.06 2.72
CA PHE A 330 -8.26 -35.73 2.83
C PHE A 330 -8.21 -37.16 2.25
N PHE A 331 -7.59 -37.33 1.09
CA PHE A 331 -7.41 -38.63 0.43
C PHE A 331 -6.21 -38.62 -0.51
#